data_6d7b97142bad46e7b4baf72a7c263cc1
#
_entry.id   6d7b97142bad46e7b4baf72a7c263cc1
#
_cell.length_a   1.000
_cell.length_b   1.000
_cell.length_c   1.000
_cell.angle_alpha   90.00
_cell.angle_beta   90.00
_cell.angle_gamma   90.00
#
_symmetry.space_group_name_H-M   'P 1'
#
loop_
_entity.id
_entity.type
_entity.pdbx_description
1 polymer ?
#
loop_
_entity_poly.entity_id
_entity_poly.type
_entity_poly.pdbx_seq_one_letter_code
_entity_poly.pdbx_strand_id
1 'polypeptide(L)'
;ALKNDQIKDLMRYYQISSSGSAMLEYIMGAESITDLIYRLSITEQISSYNKKAIKQMNDMIEENERIKKELTLKKEELTRLKSDLDTQVIVLNQKQSELDKEGESDAQAVKGMQKQIKYYKSIGCRDNESLDACYDRIYGKNYLPSGTTFLRPSTTGRISSEFGNRTLNGAPNKHFAIDIAMPTGTPIYPVAPGIVGYTDSVCGITLVLWHNVNGKTYSSIYCHLSKQLVKKGQVVTTDTKIALSGCTGQCYGAHLHLGLATGKYKSDYYRYYKGKEDSLEDHTFNPRNVILFPAKGQSYHNR
;
A
#
# COMPACT_ATOMS: atom_id res chain seq x y z
N ALA A 1 -33.16 -23.51 51.63
CA ALA A 1 -34.06 -23.08 50.53
C ALA A 1 -34.56 -21.64 50.72
N LEU A 2 -35.11 -21.32 51.94
CA LEU A 2 -35.66 -19.97 52.22
C LEU A 2 -34.68 -18.82 52.08
N LYS A 3 -33.35 -18.99 52.38
CA LYS A 3 -32.36 -17.95 52.30
C LYS A 3 -32.01 -17.58 50.85
N ASN A 4 -32.08 -18.53 49.92
CA ASN A 4 -31.75 -18.29 48.50
C ASN A 4 -32.87 -17.51 47.79
N ASP A 5 -34.12 -17.71 48.16
CA ASP A 5 -35.25 -17.03 47.53
C ASP A 5 -35.33 -15.57 47.97
N GLN A 6 -35.06 -15.29 49.27
CA GLN A 6 -34.95 -13.91 49.77
C GLN A 6 -33.80 -13.12 49.10
N ILE A 7 -32.68 -13.75 48.84
CA ILE A 7 -31.55 -13.12 48.09
C ILE A 7 -31.94 -12.88 46.65
N LYS A 8 -32.65 -13.80 45.98
CA LYS A 8 -33.14 -13.61 44.61
C LYS A 8 -34.15 -12.48 44.48
N ASP A 9 -35.05 -12.37 45.43
CA ASP A 9 -36.05 -11.30 45.47
C ASP A 9 -35.38 -9.94 45.73
N LEU A 10 -34.40 -9.89 46.62
CA LEU A 10 -33.60 -8.69 46.85
C LEU A 10 -32.77 -8.29 45.62
N MET A 11 -32.18 -9.26 44.90
CA MET A 11 -31.49 -8.99 43.65
C MET A 11 -32.43 -8.48 42.54
N ARG A 12 -33.62 -9.04 42.42
CA ARG A 12 -34.67 -8.54 41.51
C ARG A 12 -35.09 -7.12 41.86
N TYR A 13 -35.31 -6.83 43.14
CA TYR A 13 -35.64 -5.49 43.60
C TYR A 13 -34.54 -4.48 43.32
N TYR A 14 -33.28 -4.86 43.46
CA TYR A 14 -32.10 -4.04 43.16
C TYR A 14 -31.92 -3.77 41.65
N GLN A 15 -32.32 -4.71 40.81
CA GLN A 15 -32.31 -4.54 39.34
C GLN A 15 -33.39 -3.60 38.82
N ILE A 16 -34.52 -3.49 39.57
CA ILE A 16 -35.67 -2.68 39.17
C ILE A 16 -35.58 -1.25 39.73
N SER A 17 -34.91 -1.05 40.87
CA SER A 17 -34.80 0.28 41.51
C SER A 17 -33.36 0.82 41.42
N SER A 18 -33.13 1.69 40.45
CA SER A 18 -31.83 2.36 40.21
C SER A 18 -31.51 3.50 41.19
N SER A 19 -32.17 3.58 42.37
CA SER A 19 -31.94 4.65 43.33
C SER A 19 -31.52 4.11 44.70
N GLY A 20 -30.56 4.81 45.33
CA GLY A 20 -30.08 4.46 46.70
C GLY A 20 -31.14 4.45 47.80
N SER A 21 -32.38 4.80 47.49
CA SER A 21 -33.54 4.73 48.41
C SER A 21 -33.96 3.30 48.72
N ALA A 22 -33.89 2.37 47.77
CA ALA A 22 -34.33 0.99 47.97
C ALA A 22 -33.51 0.22 49.02
N MET A 23 -32.24 0.51 49.13
CA MET A 23 -31.34 -0.05 50.14
C MET A 23 -31.68 0.48 51.53
N LEU A 24 -31.97 1.77 51.63
CA LEU A 24 -32.40 2.42 52.83
C LEU A 24 -33.78 1.89 53.29
N GLU A 25 -34.75 1.76 52.38
CA GLU A 25 -36.08 1.20 52.68
C GLU A 25 -35.99 -0.24 53.17
N TYR A 26 -35.13 -1.08 52.56
CA TYR A 26 -34.90 -2.44 53.02
C TYR A 26 -34.33 -2.49 54.45
N ILE A 27 -33.33 -1.63 54.74
CA ILE A 27 -32.71 -1.56 56.09
C ILE A 27 -33.67 -1.00 57.10
N MET A 28 -34.39 0.09 56.79
CA MET A 28 -35.32 0.77 57.70
C MET A 28 -36.65 -0.02 57.96
N GLY A 29 -36.93 -0.98 57.08
CA GLY A 29 -38.06 -1.89 57.27
C GLY A 29 -37.83 -3.04 58.31
N ALA A 30 -36.73 -2.99 59.07
CA ALA A 30 -36.40 -4.01 60.06
C ALA A 30 -37.35 -3.97 61.23
N GLU A 31 -37.89 -5.16 61.66
CA GLU A 31 -38.84 -5.32 62.75
C GLU A 31 -38.18 -5.48 64.10
N SER A 32 -36.84 -5.73 64.15
CA SER A 32 -36.08 -5.88 65.41
C SER A 32 -34.62 -5.49 65.19
N ILE A 33 -33.86 -5.24 66.26
CA ILE A 33 -32.43 -4.98 66.22
C ILE A 33 -31.64 -6.11 65.54
N THR A 34 -32.03 -7.35 65.83
CA THR A 34 -31.43 -8.54 65.24
C THR A 34 -31.67 -8.61 63.71
N ASP A 35 -32.86 -8.27 63.25
CA ASP A 35 -33.24 -8.18 61.84
C ASP A 35 -32.50 -7.02 61.15
N LEU A 36 -32.35 -5.88 61.85
CA LEU A 36 -31.57 -4.74 61.34
C LEU A 36 -30.12 -5.12 61.11
N ILE A 37 -29.46 -5.78 62.05
CA ILE A 37 -28.04 -6.21 61.87
C ILE A 37 -27.93 -7.23 60.75
N TYR A 38 -28.86 -8.15 60.61
CA TYR A 38 -28.91 -9.13 59.56
C TYR A 38 -29.07 -8.47 58.18
N ARG A 39 -29.97 -7.50 58.03
CA ARG A 39 -30.19 -6.76 56.78
C ARG A 39 -28.97 -5.93 56.39
N LEU A 40 -28.31 -5.28 57.32
CA LEU A 40 -27.07 -4.55 57.11
C LEU A 40 -25.96 -5.46 56.60
N SER A 41 -25.76 -6.63 57.23
CA SER A 41 -24.76 -7.61 56.82
C SER A 41 -25.00 -8.14 55.40
N ILE A 42 -26.23 -8.46 55.04
CA ILE A 42 -26.59 -8.89 53.67
C ILE A 42 -26.33 -7.78 52.68
N THR A 43 -26.68 -6.55 52.99
CA THR A 43 -26.49 -5.39 52.12
C THR A 43 -25.00 -5.13 51.84
N GLU A 44 -24.15 -5.25 52.86
CA GLU A 44 -22.71 -5.13 52.75
C GLU A 44 -22.11 -6.25 51.86
N GLN A 45 -22.57 -7.51 52.05
CA GLN A 45 -22.12 -8.63 51.21
C GLN A 45 -22.52 -8.43 49.75
N ILE A 46 -23.76 -7.99 49.48
CA ILE A 46 -24.22 -7.70 48.08
C ILE A 46 -23.42 -6.54 47.47
N SER A 47 -23.19 -5.47 48.24
CA SER A 47 -22.41 -4.34 47.77
C SER A 47 -20.97 -4.76 47.41
N SER A 48 -20.33 -5.56 48.25
CA SER A 48 -18.99 -6.09 48.02
C SER A 48 -18.95 -7.01 46.78
N TYR A 49 -19.94 -7.91 46.63
CA TYR A 49 -20.07 -8.77 45.45
C TYR A 49 -20.26 -7.96 44.17
N ASN A 50 -21.15 -6.96 44.19
CA ASN A 50 -21.38 -6.09 43.02
C ASN A 50 -20.14 -5.29 42.63
N LYS A 51 -19.41 -4.74 43.62
CA LYS A 51 -18.13 -4.05 43.35
C LYS A 51 -17.13 -4.97 42.69
N LYS A 52 -17.02 -6.23 43.14
CA LYS A 52 -16.12 -7.22 42.53
C LYS A 52 -16.56 -7.58 41.11
N ALA A 53 -17.86 -7.79 40.89
CA ALA A 53 -18.43 -8.10 39.59
C ALA A 53 -18.24 -6.96 38.60
N ILE A 54 -18.45 -5.70 39.00
CA ILE A 54 -18.22 -4.50 38.17
C ILE A 54 -16.74 -4.41 37.81
N LYS A 55 -15.84 -4.62 38.78
CA LYS A 55 -14.39 -4.62 38.48
C LYS A 55 -14.02 -5.68 37.46
N GLN A 56 -14.49 -6.93 37.65
CA GLN A 56 -14.22 -8.00 36.66
C GLN A 56 -14.79 -7.69 35.28
N MET A 57 -15.97 -7.07 35.21
CA MET A 57 -16.57 -6.66 33.96
C MET A 57 -15.76 -5.55 33.26
N ASN A 58 -15.25 -4.57 34.00
CA ASN A 58 -14.40 -3.53 33.46
C ASN A 58 -13.06 -4.09 32.95
N ASP A 59 -12.43 -5.00 33.72
CA ASP A 59 -11.20 -5.68 33.31
C ASP A 59 -11.43 -6.49 32.01
N MET A 60 -12.57 -7.16 31.87
CA MET A 60 -12.96 -7.86 30.64
C MET A 60 -13.23 -6.91 29.47
N ILE A 61 -13.82 -5.75 29.72
CA ILE A 61 -14.07 -4.74 28.69
C ILE A 61 -12.72 -4.23 28.15
N GLU A 62 -11.80 -3.89 29.05
CA GLU A 62 -10.47 -3.40 28.68
C GLU A 62 -9.67 -4.45 27.86
N GLU A 63 -9.71 -5.72 28.30
CA GLU A 63 -9.09 -6.83 27.57
C GLU A 63 -9.74 -7.05 26.19
N ASN A 64 -11.07 -6.97 26.10
CA ASN A 64 -11.77 -7.06 24.83
C ASN A 64 -11.38 -5.92 23.86
N GLU A 65 -11.22 -4.71 24.36
CA GLU A 65 -10.76 -3.58 23.53
C GLU A 65 -9.32 -3.78 23.05
N ARG A 66 -8.44 -4.33 23.90
CA ARG A 66 -7.08 -4.70 23.53
C ARG A 66 -7.06 -5.75 22.43
N ILE A 67 -7.82 -6.84 22.62
CA ILE A 67 -7.96 -7.92 21.63
C ILE A 67 -8.54 -7.40 20.33
N LYS A 68 -9.53 -6.52 20.38
CA LYS A 68 -10.14 -5.92 19.20
C LYS A 68 -9.14 -5.09 18.41
N LYS A 69 -8.30 -4.31 19.07
CA LYS A 69 -7.21 -3.55 18.41
C LYS A 69 -6.20 -4.50 17.75
N GLU A 70 -5.76 -5.53 18.46
CA GLU A 70 -4.82 -6.52 17.92
C GLU A 70 -5.41 -7.27 16.72
N LEU A 71 -6.68 -7.65 16.79
CA LEU A 71 -7.40 -8.31 15.70
C LEU A 71 -7.49 -7.40 14.46
N THR A 72 -7.70 -6.11 14.66
CA THR A 72 -7.74 -5.13 13.56
C THR A 72 -6.39 -5.03 12.86
N LEU A 73 -5.30 -4.92 13.62
CA LEU A 73 -3.95 -4.89 13.08
C LEU A 73 -3.59 -6.17 12.31
N LYS A 74 -3.93 -7.33 12.89
CA LYS A 74 -3.72 -8.62 12.22
C LYS A 74 -4.55 -8.76 10.94
N LYS A 75 -5.76 -8.23 10.93
CA LYS A 75 -6.62 -8.22 9.75
C LYS A 75 -6.05 -7.35 8.63
N GLU A 76 -5.51 -6.19 8.98
CA GLU A 76 -4.82 -5.31 8.02
C GLU A 76 -3.56 -5.97 7.44
N GLU A 77 -2.75 -6.60 8.28
CA GLU A 77 -1.58 -7.37 7.88
C GLU A 77 -1.95 -8.53 6.95
N LEU A 78 -2.98 -9.30 7.30
CA LEU A 78 -3.47 -10.40 6.48
C LEU A 78 -3.97 -9.91 5.11
N THR A 79 -4.69 -8.79 5.08
CA THR A 79 -5.16 -8.18 3.83
C THR A 79 -3.98 -7.77 2.94
N ARG A 80 -2.94 -7.21 3.55
CA ARG A 80 -1.71 -6.84 2.84
C ARG A 80 -0.99 -8.08 2.29
N LEU A 81 -0.80 -9.11 3.11
CA LEU A 81 -0.17 -10.38 2.69
C LEU A 81 -0.96 -11.06 1.57
N LYS A 82 -2.30 -11.05 1.67
CA LYS A 82 -3.14 -11.57 0.61
C LYS A 82 -2.97 -10.81 -0.71
N SER A 83 -2.95 -9.49 -0.67
CA SER A 83 -2.68 -8.66 -1.86
C SER A 83 -1.30 -8.91 -2.47
N ASP A 84 -0.29 -9.11 -1.62
CA ASP A 84 1.07 -9.47 -2.06
C ASP A 84 1.10 -10.84 -2.74
N LEU A 85 0.41 -11.81 -2.15
CA LEU A 85 0.29 -13.17 -2.71
C LEU A 85 -0.46 -13.18 -4.04
N ASP A 86 -1.61 -12.51 -4.12
CA ASP A 86 -2.38 -12.37 -5.37
C ASP A 86 -1.51 -11.75 -6.48
N THR A 87 -0.67 -10.79 -6.12
CA THR A 87 0.27 -10.15 -7.04
C THR A 87 1.32 -11.15 -7.55
N GLN A 88 1.88 -11.96 -6.66
CA GLN A 88 2.86 -13.00 -7.04
C GLN A 88 2.23 -14.08 -7.92
N VAL A 89 1.00 -14.50 -7.62
CA VAL A 89 0.26 -15.49 -8.43
C VAL A 89 0.00 -14.95 -9.83
N ILE A 90 -0.40 -13.68 -9.97
CA ILE A 90 -0.60 -13.05 -11.28
C ILE A 90 0.71 -13.03 -12.08
N VAL A 91 1.82 -12.67 -11.46
CA VAL A 91 3.14 -12.65 -12.12
C VAL A 91 3.58 -14.05 -12.54
N LEU A 92 3.36 -15.06 -11.70
CA LEU A 92 3.68 -16.46 -12.01
C LEU A 92 2.81 -16.99 -13.16
N ASN A 93 1.49 -16.75 -13.12
CA ASN A 93 0.57 -17.18 -14.17
C ASN A 93 0.86 -16.47 -15.50
N GLN A 94 1.28 -15.20 -15.47
CA GLN A 94 1.68 -14.49 -16.68
C GLN A 94 2.97 -15.05 -17.26
N LYS A 95 3.97 -15.36 -16.41
CA LYS A 95 5.21 -16.02 -16.85
C LYS A 95 4.92 -17.39 -17.44
N GLN A 96 4.03 -18.16 -16.80
CA GLN A 96 3.60 -19.47 -17.32
C GLN A 96 2.94 -19.31 -18.70
N SER A 97 2.00 -18.37 -18.83
CA SER A 97 1.31 -18.09 -20.10
C SER A 97 2.23 -17.54 -21.20
N GLU A 98 3.28 -16.80 -20.84
CA GLU A 98 4.31 -16.35 -21.79
C GLU A 98 5.17 -17.51 -22.26
N LEU A 99 5.58 -18.40 -21.35
CA LEU A 99 6.33 -19.64 -21.69
C LEU A 99 5.51 -20.57 -22.58
N ASP A 100 4.22 -20.71 -22.27
CA ASP A 100 3.29 -21.57 -23.04
C ASP A 100 3.00 -21.01 -24.45
N LYS A 101 3.06 -19.67 -24.63
CA LYS A 101 2.77 -19.02 -25.92
C LYS A 101 3.97 -18.91 -26.87
N GLU A 102 5.16 -18.84 -26.32
CA GLU A 102 6.37 -18.63 -27.13
C GLU A 102 6.94 -19.95 -27.68
N GLY A 103 6.44 -21.11 -27.28
CA GLY A 103 6.94 -22.40 -27.77
C GLY A 103 8.45 -22.58 -27.55
N GLU A 104 9.04 -21.82 -26.63
CA GLU A 104 10.44 -21.96 -26.27
C GLU A 104 10.63 -23.29 -25.54
N SER A 105 11.50 -24.11 -26.10
CA SER A 105 11.90 -25.35 -25.43
C SER A 105 12.49 -25.00 -24.05
N ASP A 106 12.21 -25.82 -23.04
CA ASP A 106 12.79 -25.73 -21.68
C ASP A 106 14.30 -25.45 -21.70
N ALA A 107 14.99 -25.86 -22.76
CA ALA A 107 16.41 -25.64 -22.97
C ALA A 107 16.77 -24.15 -23.21
N GLN A 108 15.89 -23.34 -23.83
CA GLN A 108 16.17 -21.90 -24.04
C GLN A 108 15.88 -21.09 -22.75
N ALA A 109 14.83 -21.45 -22.01
CA ALA A 109 14.54 -20.86 -20.71
C ALA A 109 15.66 -21.15 -19.71
N VAL A 110 16.16 -22.39 -19.67
CA VAL A 110 17.31 -22.79 -18.83
C VAL A 110 18.58 -22.03 -19.25
N LYS A 111 18.85 -21.88 -20.56
CA LYS A 111 19.98 -21.06 -21.06
C LYS A 111 19.85 -19.60 -20.67
N GLY A 112 18.64 -19.03 -20.70
CA GLY A 112 18.36 -17.66 -20.24
C GLY A 112 18.66 -17.49 -18.77
N MET A 113 18.17 -18.39 -17.93
CA MET A 113 18.44 -18.42 -16.47
C MET A 113 19.93 -18.62 -16.17
N GLN A 114 20.61 -19.53 -16.86
CA GLN A 114 22.04 -19.76 -16.72
C GLN A 114 22.86 -18.52 -17.09
N LYS A 115 22.44 -17.79 -18.13
CA LYS A 115 23.06 -16.52 -18.55
C LYS A 115 22.89 -15.42 -17.49
N GLN A 116 21.71 -15.34 -16.87
CA GLN A 116 21.46 -14.43 -15.75
C GLN A 116 22.28 -14.81 -14.51
N ILE A 117 22.28 -16.08 -14.11
CA ILE A 117 23.09 -16.57 -12.99
C ILE A 117 24.57 -16.28 -13.23
N LYS A 118 25.07 -16.55 -14.44
CA LYS A 118 26.45 -16.23 -14.80
C LYS A 118 26.77 -14.73 -14.72
N TYR A 119 25.84 -13.88 -15.16
CA TYR A 119 25.96 -12.44 -15.00
C TYR A 119 26.02 -12.02 -13.54
N TYR A 120 25.09 -12.48 -12.68
CA TYR A 120 25.09 -12.14 -11.26
C TYR A 120 26.34 -12.64 -10.54
N LYS A 121 26.81 -13.84 -10.84
CA LYS A 121 28.09 -14.35 -10.32
C LYS A 121 29.28 -13.49 -10.81
N SER A 122 29.27 -13.02 -12.03
CA SER A 122 30.35 -12.18 -12.58
C SER A 122 30.45 -10.82 -11.91
N ILE A 123 29.34 -10.26 -11.41
CA ILE A 123 29.34 -9.01 -10.63
C ILE A 123 29.58 -9.25 -9.13
N GLY A 124 29.75 -10.50 -8.67
CA GLY A 124 30.12 -10.85 -7.32
C GLY A 124 28.97 -11.22 -6.38
N CYS A 125 27.76 -11.51 -6.93
CA CYS A 125 26.65 -12.02 -6.11
C CYS A 125 26.92 -13.44 -5.60
N ARG A 126 26.47 -13.72 -4.36
CA ARG A 126 26.60 -15.01 -3.69
C ARG A 126 25.36 -15.88 -3.97
N ASP A 127 25.52 -17.19 -3.96
CA ASP A 127 24.44 -18.13 -4.32
C ASP A 127 23.22 -18.07 -3.38
N ASN A 128 23.37 -17.56 -2.15
CA ASN A 128 22.31 -17.54 -1.12
C ASN A 128 21.90 -16.14 -0.68
N GLU A 129 22.18 -15.12 -1.47
CA GLU A 129 21.75 -13.75 -1.17
C GLU A 129 20.67 -13.27 -2.17
N SER A 130 19.75 -12.41 -1.71
CA SER A 130 18.84 -11.75 -2.62
C SER A 130 19.59 -10.77 -3.53
N LEU A 131 19.05 -10.48 -4.71
CA LEU A 131 19.66 -9.51 -5.63
C LEU A 131 19.82 -8.14 -4.98
N ASP A 132 18.85 -7.69 -4.18
CA ASP A 132 18.92 -6.42 -3.45
C ASP A 132 20.08 -6.42 -2.45
N ALA A 133 20.25 -7.49 -1.67
CA ALA A 133 21.36 -7.65 -0.74
C ALA A 133 22.72 -7.70 -1.46
N CYS A 134 22.78 -8.36 -2.61
CA CYS A 134 23.96 -8.38 -3.47
C CYS A 134 24.34 -6.97 -3.93
N TYR A 135 23.41 -6.24 -4.51
CA TYR A 135 23.65 -4.89 -5.00
C TYR A 135 23.98 -3.91 -3.88
N ASP A 136 23.30 -3.99 -2.74
CA ASP A 136 23.61 -3.20 -1.54
C ASP A 136 25.03 -3.48 -1.02
N ARG A 137 25.47 -4.72 -1.07
CA ARG A 137 26.81 -5.12 -0.63
C ARG A 137 27.90 -4.68 -1.60
N ILE A 138 27.68 -4.81 -2.91
CA ILE A 138 28.71 -4.54 -3.93
C ILE A 138 28.80 -3.04 -4.24
N TYR A 139 27.67 -2.37 -4.32
CA TYR A 139 27.58 -1.01 -4.84
C TYR A 139 27.11 0.01 -3.79
N GLY A 140 26.68 -0.45 -2.62
CA GLY A 140 26.11 0.37 -1.56
C GLY A 140 24.63 0.71 -1.80
N LYS A 141 23.95 1.17 -0.72
CA LYS A 141 22.50 1.44 -0.69
C LYS A 141 22.00 2.49 -1.70
N ASN A 142 22.87 3.16 -2.42
CA ASN A 142 22.54 4.17 -3.43
C ASN A 142 22.82 3.69 -4.86
N TYR A 143 23.06 2.41 -5.07
CA TYR A 143 23.30 1.87 -6.40
C TYR A 143 22.09 2.06 -7.31
N LEU A 144 22.35 2.56 -8.50
CA LEU A 144 21.37 2.62 -9.58
C LEU A 144 21.89 1.78 -10.76
N PRO A 145 21.17 0.74 -11.20
CA PRO A 145 21.56 -0.04 -12.36
C PRO A 145 21.73 0.88 -13.59
N SER A 146 22.82 0.69 -14.29
CA SER A 146 23.19 1.54 -15.44
C SER A 146 22.42 1.12 -16.69
N GLY A 147 21.91 2.11 -17.42
CA GLY A 147 21.27 1.96 -18.72
C GLY A 147 21.87 2.92 -19.73
N THR A 148 21.62 2.68 -21.01
CA THR A 148 22.11 3.53 -22.11
C THR A 148 20.99 4.24 -22.86
N THR A 149 19.75 3.75 -22.75
CA THR A 149 18.59 4.24 -23.50
C THR A 149 17.34 4.25 -22.65
N PHE A 150 16.38 5.08 -23.06
CA PHE A 150 15.01 5.03 -22.55
C PHE A 150 14.10 4.31 -23.55
N LEU A 151 13.21 3.47 -23.03
CA LEU A 151 12.22 2.70 -23.80
C LEU A 151 10.80 3.20 -23.50
N ARG A 152 9.85 2.86 -24.34
CA ARG A 152 8.42 3.09 -24.05
C ARG A 152 7.98 2.28 -22.83
N PRO A 153 7.06 2.80 -22.01
CA PRO A 153 6.65 2.15 -20.76
C PRO A 153 5.70 0.96 -20.98
N SER A 154 5.22 0.73 -22.18
CA SER A 154 4.26 -0.33 -22.52
C SER A 154 4.48 -0.82 -23.95
N THR A 155 4.00 -2.00 -24.27
CA THR A 155 4.04 -2.55 -25.63
C THR A 155 2.97 -1.95 -26.54
N THR A 156 1.94 -1.31 -25.98
CA THR A 156 0.86 -0.68 -26.74
C THR A 156 0.38 0.59 -26.05
N GLY A 157 -0.11 1.54 -26.83
CA GLY A 157 -0.69 2.78 -26.33
C GLY A 157 -0.91 3.79 -27.42
N ARG A 158 -1.76 4.78 -27.17
CA ARG A 158 -2.03 5.93 -28.06
C ARG A 158 -1.70 7.21 -27.32
N ILE A 159 -0.90 8.07 -27.89
CA ILE A 159 -0.57 9.36 -27.28
C ILE A 159 -1.81 10.24 -27.24
N SER A 160 -2.31 10.51 -26.05
CA SER A 160 -3.55 11.29 -25.83
C SER A 160 -3.30 12.72 -25.42
N SER A 161 -2.22 13.02 -24.69
CA SER A 161 -1.84 14.38 -24.31
C SER A 161 -0.34 14.57 -24.26
N GLU A 162 0.11 15.73 -24.68
CA GLU A 162 1.53 16.09 -24.74
C GLU A 162 2.00 16.78 -23.47
N PHE A 163 3.31 16.78 -23.27
CA PHE A 163 3.99 17.61 -22.29
C PHE A 163 3.90 19.09 -22.65
N GLY A 164 3.74 19.96 -21.66
CA GLY A 164 3.77 21.41 -21.81
C GLY A 164 2.41 22.07 -21.60
N ASN A 165 2.25 23.25 -22.14
CA ASN A 165 1.04 24.05 -21.98
C ASN A 165 -0.15 23.42 -22.72
N ARG A 166 -1.27 23.27 -22.04
CA ARG A 166 -2.52 22.77 -22.62
C ARG A 166 -3.73 23.51 -22.01
N THR A 167 -4.89 23.35 -22.60
CA THR A 167 -6.17 23.74 -22.00
C THR A 167 -6.83 22.50 -21.44
N LEU A 168 -7.21 22.53 -20.17
CA LEU A 168 -7.94 21.46 -19.51
C LEU A 168 -9.23 22.04 -18.92
N ASN A 169 -10.38 21.50 -19.32
CA ASN A 169 -11.71 21.99 -18.90
C ASN A 169 -11.89 23.52 -19.10
N GLY A 170 -11.39 24.05 -20.22
CA GLY A 170 -11.48 25.47 -20.54
C GLY A 170 -10.47 26.39 -19.84
N ALA A 171 -9.63 25.87 -18.95
CA ALA A 171 -8.60 26.64 -18.23
C ALA A 171 -7.18 26.30 -18.69
N PRO A 172 -6.25 27.27 -18.71
CA PRO A 172 -4.84 27.03 -18.96
C PRO A 172 -4.29 26.04 -17.91
N ASN A 173 -3.55 25.04 -18.37
CA ASN A 173 -2.93 24.01 -17.55
C ASN A 173 -1.54 23.68 -18.10
N LYS A 174 -0.57 23.42 -17.23
CA LYS A 174 0.75 22.93 -17.61
C LYS A 174 0.84 21.45 -17.28
N HIS A 175 1.21 20.64 -18.25
CA HIS A 175 1.28 19.19 -18.16
C HIS A 175 2.75 18.76 -18.11
N PHE A 176 3.16 18.18 -16.98
CA PHE A 176 4.56 17.77 -16.74
C PHE A 176 4.84 16.32 -17.12
N ALA A 177 4.04 15.77 -18.01
CA ALA A 177 4.10 14.39 -18.45
C ALA A 177 3.62 14.23 -19.89
N ILE A 178 3.67 13.02 -20.39
CA ILE A 178 2.94 12.58 -21.58
C ILE A 178 1.85 11.60 -21.13
N ASP A 179 0.62 11.78 -21.65
CA ASP A 179 -0.46 10.84 -21.37
C ASP A 179 -0.59 9.83 -22.51
N ILE A 180 -0.63 8.57 -22.14
CA ILE A 180 -0.69 7.43 -23.05
C ILE A 180 -1.99 6.67 -22.76
N ALA A 181 -3.00 6.87 -23.62
CA ALA A 181 -4.28 6.16 -23.50
C ALA A 181 -4.08 4.67 -23.80
N MET A 182 -4.56 3.84 -22.89
CA MET A 182 -4.51 2.38 -22.98
C MET A 182 -5.58 1.77 -22.06
N PRO A 183 -6.06 0.56 -22.34
CA PRO A 183 -7.01 -0.14 -21.47
C PRO A 183 -6.47 -0.29 -20.04
N THR A 184 -7.35 -0.23 -19.05
CA THR A 184 -7.01 -0.60 -17.66
C THR A 184 -6.47 -2.04 -17.61
N GLY A 185 -5.41 -2.25 -16.84
CA GLY A 185 -4.76 -3.57 -16.73
C GLY A 185 -3.66 -3.82 -17.76
N THR A 186 -3.35 -2.84 -18.65
CA THR A 186 -2.21 -2.97 -19.57
C THR A 186 -0.90 -3.01 -18.76
N PRO A 187 0.00 -3.99 -19.02
CA PRO A 187 1.28 -4.08 -18.32
C PRO A 187 2.16 -2.84 -18.57
N ILE A 188 2.71 -2.31 -17.49
CA ILE A 188 3.65 -1.18 -17.50
C ILE A 188 5.05 -1.67 -17.12
N TYR A 189 6.05 -1.15 -17.81
CA TYR A 189 7.45 -1.51 -17.67
C TYR A 189 8.30 -0.26 -17.38
N PRO A 190 9.48 -0.40 -16.78
CA PRO A 190 10.41 0.70 -16.61
C PRO A 190 10.87 1.27 -17.96
N VAL A 191 10.96 2.57 -18.03
CA VAL A 191 11.55 3.25 -19.21
C VAL A 191 13.06 3.05 -19.32
N ALA A 192 13.72 2.69 -18.23
CA ALA A 192 15.15 2.32 -18.14
C ALA A 192 15.34 1.42 -16.91
N PRO A 193 16.46 0.66 -16.80
CA PRO A 193 16.81 -0.05 -15.58
C PRO A 193 16.87 0.91 -14.39
N GLY A 194 16.44 0.45 -13.20
CA GLY A 194 16.38 1.35 -12.05
C GLY A 194 16.04 0.68 -10.75
N ILE A 195 15.76 1.50 -9.74
CA ILE A 195 15.29 1.10 -8.42
C ILE A 195 13.95 1.77 -8.15
N VAL A 196 13.02 1.05 -7.55
CA VAL A 196 11.76 1.61 -7.04
C VAL A 196 12.08 2.57 -5.90
N GLY A 197 12.06 3.86 -6.21
CA GLY A 197 12.39 4.92 -5.27
C GLY A 197 11.23 5.26 -4.36
N TYR A 198 10.01 5.23 -4.90
CA TYR A 198 8.84 5.69 -4.21
C TYR A 198 7.55 5.05 -4.70
N THR A 199 6.60 4.86 -3.77
CA THR A 199 5.21 4.46 -4.07
C THR A 199 4.29 5.42 -3.34
N ASP A 200 3.33 6.04 -4.03
CA ASP A 200 2.47 7.08 -3.47
C ASP A 200 1.06 7.06 -4.10
N SER A 201 0.21 7.98 -3.65
CA SER A 201 -1.16 8.18 -4.12
C SER A 201 -1.44 9.61 -4.59
N VAL A 202 -0.43 10.41 -4.90
CA VAL A 202 -0.57 11.84 -5.26
C VAL A 202 -1.36 12.05 -6.54
N CYS A 203 -1.10 11.26 -7.59
CA CYS A 203 -1.90 11.25 -8.82
C CYS A 203 -2.57 9.88 -9.02
N GLY A 204 -3.39 9.46 -8.04
CA GLY A 204 -3.87 8.10 -7.95
C GLY A 204 -2.75 7.16 -7.48
N ILE A 205 -2.85 5.87 -7.77
CA ILE A 205 -1.76 4.93 -7.48
C ILE A 205 -0.54 5.32 -8.31
N THR A 206 0.53 5.72 -7.63
CA THR A 206 1.74 6.32 -8.23
C THR A 206 2.97 5.49 -7.91
N LEU A 207 3.82 5.29 -8.91
CA LEU A 207 5.12 4.62 -8.80
C LEU A 207 6.21 5.54 -9.33
N VAL A 208 7.29 5.71 -8.59
CA VAL A 208 8.47 6.47 -8.99
C VAL A 208 9.69 5.55 -9.02
N LEU A 209 10.37 5.51 -10.14
CA LEU A 209 11.65 4.80 -10.30
C LEU A 209 12.79 5.79 -10.40
N TRP A 210 13.93 5.42 -9.85
CA TRP A 210 15.19 6.13 -10.02
C TRP A 210 16.09 5.33 -10.95
N HIS A 211 16.71 6.02 -11.91
CA HIS A 211 17.51 5.45 -12.97
C HIS A 211 18.91 6.08 -13.02
N ASN A 212 19.87 5.32 -13.51
CA ASN A 212 21.13 5.85 -13.98
C ASN A 212 21.21 5.59 -15.50
N VAL A 213 21.15 6.64 -16.30
CA VAL A 213 21.25 6.52 -17.75
C VAL A 213 22.42 7.37 -18.23
N ASN A 214 23.40 6.71 -18.84
CA ASN A 214 24.67 7.34 -19.29
C ASN A 214 25.36 8.13 -18.16
N GLY A 215 25.38 7.59 -16.93
CA GLY A 215 26.02 8.22 -15.77
C GLY A 215 25.23 9.36 -15.11
N LYS A 216 24.03 9.68 -15.63
CA LYS A 216 23.15 10.71 -15.06
C LYS A 216 21.95 10.09 -14.37
N THR A 217 21.57 10.67 -13.24
CA THR A 217 20.39 10.22 -12.47
C THR A 217 19.13 10.86 -13.03
N TYR A 218 18.10 10.03 -13.17
CA TYR A 218 16.76 10.42 -13.61
C TYR A 218 15.70 9.77 -12.75
N SER A 219 14.51 10.35 -12.76
CA SER A 219 13.31 9.74 -12.20
C SER A 219 12.24 9.60 -13.26
N SER A 220 11.55 8.45 -13.27
CA SER A 220 10.32 8.27 -14.03
C SER A 220 9.14 8.12 -13.07
N ILE A 221 8.02 8.74 -13.42
CA ILE A 221 6.83 8.87 -12.59
C ILE A 221 5.66 8.28 -13.38
N TYR A 222 5.04 7.26 -12.81
CA TYR A 222 3.93 6.51 -13.42
C TYR A 222 2.69 6.73 -12.58
N CYS A 223 1.66 7.40 -13.10
CA CYS A 223 0.44 7.71 -12.38
C CYS A 223 -0.78 7.01 -12.95
N HIS A 224 -1.90 7.13 -12.22
CA HIS A 224 -3.21 6.58 -12.53
C HIS A 224 -3.24 5.05 -12.64
N LEU A 225 -2.28 4.37 -11.99
CA LEU A 225 -2.15 2.92 -12.04
C LEU A 225 -3.36 2.24 -11.39
N SER A 226 -3.71 1.05 -11.87
CA SER A 226 -4.70 0.19 -11.19
C SER A 226 -4.04 -0.70 -10.13
N LYS A 227 -2.77 -1.08 -10.34
CA LYS A 227 -2.02 -1.93 -9.42
C LYS A 227 -0.52 -1.70 -9.57
N GLN A 228 0.21 -1.68 -8.45
CA GLN A 228 1.67 -1.79 -8.40
C GLN A 228 2.06 -3.26 -8.25
N LEU A 229 3.12 -3.68 -8.95
CA LEU A 229 3.61 -5.07 -8.94
C LEU A 229 5.00 -5.17 -8.28
N VAL A 230 5.58 -4.06 -7.86
CA VAL A 230 6.92 -3.95 -7.29
C VAL A 230 6.90 -3.19 -5.97
N LYS A 231 7.95 -3.37 -5.15
CA LYS A 231 8.08 -2.74 -3.82
C LYS A 231 9.20 -1.70 -3.82
N LYS A 232 9.10 -0.72 -2.93
CA LYS A 232 10.16 0.28 -2.69
C LYS A 232 11.50 -0.40 -2.41
N GLY A 233 12.56 0.09 -3.07
CA GLY A 233 13.92 -0.47 -2.99
C GLY A 233 14.18 -1.63 -3.95
N GLN A 234 13.17 -2.15 -4.63
CA GLN A 234 13.34 -3.22 -5.61
C GLN A 234 14.10 -2.74 -6.83
N VAL A 235 15.12 -3.48 -7.24
CA VAL A 235 15.84 -3.28 -8.50
C VAL A 235 15.00 -3.85 -9.64
N VAL A 236 14.86 -3.10 -10.72
CA VAL A 236 14.06 -3.48 -11.89
C VAL A 236 14.85 -3.29 -13.18
N THR A 237 14.63 -4.19 -14.11
CA THR A 237 15.12 -4.09 -15.50
C THR A 237 14.01 -3.56 -16.40
N THR A 238 14.34 -3.25 -17.65
CA THR A 238 13.35 -2.82 -18.66
C THR A 238 12.25 -3.87 -18.92
N ASP A 239 12.50 -5.15 -18.63
CA ASP A 239 11.56 -6.24 -18.87
C ASP A 239 10.72 -6.61 -17.64
N THR A 240 10.98 -5.95 -16.52
CA THR A 240 10.21 -6.14 -15.28
C THR A 240 8.83 -5.49 -15.41
N LYS A 241 7.75 -6.25 -15.26
CA LYS A 241 6.40 -5.66 -15.13
C LYS A 241 6.30 -4.95 -13.77
N ILE A 242 6.20 -3.63 -13.77
CA ILE A 242 6.22 -2.82 -12.54
C ILE A 242 4.84 -2.43 -12.05
N ALA A 243 3.86 -2.37 -12.97
CA ALA A 243 2.51 -1.95 -12.64
C ALA A 243 1.52 -2.37 -13.74
N LEU A 244 0.25 -2.14 -13.47
CA LEU A 244 -0.84 -2.19 -14.45
C LEU A 244 -1.43 -0.78 -14.61
N SER A 245 -1.70 -0.38 -15.85
CA SER A 245 -2.39 0.89 -16.16
C SER A 245 -3.78 0.93 -15.55
N GLY A 246 -4.33 2.13 -15.36
CA GLY A 246 -5.64 2.30 -14.77
C GLY A 246 -6.24 3.67 -15.01
N CYS A 247 -7.08 4.10 -14.06
CA CYS A 247 -7.68 5.41 -13.99
C CYS A 247 -7.96 5.78 -12.53
N THR A 248 -6.97 5.62 -11.65
CA THR A 248 -7.10 5.99 -10.23
C THR A 248 -6.75 7.46 -10.03
N GLY A 249 -7.30 8.07 -8.97
CA GLY A 249 -7.15 9.50 -8.72
C GLY A 249 -7.97 10.37 -9.69
N GLN A 250 -7.50 11.59 -9.97
CA GLN A 250 -8.16 12.49 -10.88
C GLN A 250 -7.86 12.12 -12.34
N CYS A 251 -8.74 11.34 -12.96
CA CYS A 251 -8.55 10.73 -14.26
C CYS A 251 -9.82 10.86 -15.10
N TYR A 252 -9.72 11.23 -16.38
CA TYR A 252 -10.83 11.41 -17.30
C TYR A 252 -11.00 10.25 -18.31
N GLY A 253 -10.23 9.17 -18.16
CA GLY A 253 -10.26 7.99 -19.01
C GLY A 253 -9.01 7.16 -18.80
N ALA A 254 -9.08 5.86 -19.05
CA ALA A 254 -7.96 4.95 -18.80
C ALA A 254 -6.70 5.35 -19.57
N HIS A 255 -5.63 5.70 -18.87
CA HIS A 255 -4.34 6.10 -19.44
C HIS A 255 -3.20 5.93 -18.43
N LEU A 256 -1.99 5.92 -18.93
CA LEU A 256 -0.77 6.12 -18.15
C LEU A 256 -0.34 7.58 -18.30
N HIS A 257 -0.16 8.27 -17.18
CA HIS A 257 0.51 9.56 -17.11
C HIS A 257 2.00 9.29 -16.80
N LEU A 258 2.88 9.57 -17.75
CA LEU A 258 4.32 9.33 -17.66
C LEU A 258 5.07 10.64 -17.55
N GLY A 259 5.62 10.93 -16.36
CA GLY A 259 6.55 12.04 -16.13
C GLY A 259 8.00 11.57 -16.13
N LEU A 260 8.91 12.42 -16.63
CA LEU A 260 10.36 12.25 -16.52
C LEU A 260 10.98 13.49 -15.88
N ALA A 261 11.96 13.26 -14.99
CA ALA A 261 12.66 14.32 -14.29
C ALA A 261 14.16 13.99 -14.14
N THR A 262 14.98 15.02 -14.03
CA THR A 262 16.40 14.88 -13.65
C THR A 262 16.52 14.73 -12.13
N GLY A 263 17.47 13.93 -11.66
CA GLY A 263 17.70 13.68 -10.23
C GLY A 263 16.80 12.61 -9.62
N LYS A 264 16.89 12.44 -8.29
CA LYS A 264 16.08 11.53 -7.49
C LYS A 264 14.90 12.29 -6.89
N TYR A 265 13.70 12.00 -7.36
CA TYR A 265 12.48 12.62 -6.87
C TYR A 265 11.80 11.83 -5.77
N LYS A 266 11.19 12.57 -4.82
CA LYS A 266 10.35 12.07 -3.73
C LYS A 266 8.94 12.66 -3.89
N SER A 267 7.92 12.04 -3.31
CA SER A 267 6.51 12.49 -3.42
C SER A 267 6.26 13.91 -2.91
N ASP A 268 7.12 14.41 -2.02
CA ASP A 268 6.99 15.74 -1.44
C ASP A 268 7.03 16.86 -2.48
N TYR A 269 7.59 16.60 -3.67
CA TYR A 269 7.65 17.55 -4.77
C TYR A 269 6.27 17.92 -5.33
N TYR A 270 5.30 17.03 -5.34
CA TYR A 270 3.95 17.37 -5.75
C TYR A 270 3.23 18.32 -4.78
N ARG A 271 3.65 18.38 -3.52
CA ARG A 271 3.08 19.28 -2.50
C ARG A 271 3.66 20.69 -2.55
N TYR A 272 4.81 20.90 -3.16
CA TYR A 272 5.53 22.18 -3.19
C TYR A 272 5.35 22.95 -4.50
N TYR A 273 4.20 22.84 -5.13
CA TYR A 273 3.89 23.37 -6.47
C TYR A 273 3.89 24.89 -6.58
N LYS A 274 4.08 25.68 -5.52
CA LYS A 274 4.07 27.14 -5.59
C LYS A 274 5.25 27.74 -4.83
N GLY A 275 6.25 28.23 -5.56
CA GLY A 275 7.15 29.27 -5.12
C GLY A 275 8.31 28.88 -4.22
N LYS A 276 8.84 27.64 -4.32
CA LYS A 276 10.11 27.28 -3.67
C LYS A 276 11.14 26.87 -4.71
N GLU A 277 12.39 27.26 -4.46
CA GLU A 277 13.57 26.73 -5.14
C GLU A 277 13.50 25.21 -5.10
N ASP A 278 13.62 24.55 -6.29
CA ASP A 278 13.55 23.12 -6.45
C ASP A 278 12.13 22.52 -6.63
N SER A 279 11.34 23.14 -7.50
CA SER A 279 10.01 22.62 -7.87
C SER A 279 10.10 21.47 -8.88
N LEU A 280 9.07 20.61 -8.94
CA LEU A 280 8.97 19.59 -9.99
C LEU A 280 9.08 20.20 -11.39
N GLU A 281 8.61 21.44 -11.59
CA GLU A 281 8.69 22.19 -12.84
C GLU A 281 10.11 22.36 -13.34
N ASP A 282 11.06 22.63 -12.46
CA ASP A 282 12.44 22.96 -12.80
C ASP A 282 13.23 21.73 -13.28
N HIS A 283 12.74 20.55 -12.96
CA HIS A 283 13.45 19.30 -13.21
C HIS A 283 12.74 18.35 -14.19
N THR A 284 11.43 18.57 -14.43
CA THR A 284 10.72 17.77 -15.43
C THR A 284 11.08 18.23 -16.83
N PHE A 285 11.17 17.27 -17.71
CA PHE A 285 11.43 17.50 -19.13
C PHE A 285 10.50 16.66 -20.00
N ASN A 286 10.33 17.06 -21.24
CA ASN A 286 9.47 16.36 -22.19
C ASN A 286 9.98 14.95 -22.43
N PRO A 287 9.22 13.91 -22.13
CA PRO A 287 9.62 12.52 -22.38
C PRO A 287 10.00 12.23 -23.83
N ARG A 288 9.50 13.01 -24.80
CA ARG A 288 9.90 12.90 -26.22
C ARG A 288 11.36 13.21 -26.49
N ASN A 289 12.04 13.92 -25.58
CA ASN A 289 13.47 14.22 -25.74
C ASN A 289 14.34 12.97 -25.64
N VAL A 290 13.83 11.89 -25.04
CA VAL A 290 14.59 10.66 -24.75
C VAL A 290 13.85 9.37 -25.14
N ILE A 291 12.53 9.43 -25.36
CA ILE A 291 11.70 8.29 -25.77
C ILE A 291 11.05 8.60 -27.12
N LEU A 292 11.22 7.69 -28.06
CA LEU A 292 10.61 7.81 -29.40
C LEU A 292 9.12 7.42 -29.33
N PHE A 293 8.24 8.42 -29.26
CA PHE A 293 6.79 8.24 -29.34
C PHE A 293 6.26 8.66 -30.72
N PRO A 294 5.16 8.03 -31.22
CA PRO A 294 4.47 8.52 -32.42
C PRO A 294 3.78 9.88 -32.13
N ALA A 295 3.30 10.55 -33.17
CA ALA A 295 2.58 11.82 -33.02
C ALA A 295 1.34 11.67 -32.11
N LYS A 296 0.88 12.79 -31.54
CA LYS A 296 -0.36 12.83 -30.78
C LYS A 296 -1.53 12.25 -31.58
N GLY A 297 -2.34 11.43 -30.96
CA GLY A 297 -3.46 10.72 -31.58
C GLY A 297 -3.08 9.39 -32.23
N GLN A 298 -1.80 9.14 -32.45
CA GLN A 298 -1.32 7.88 -33.05
C GLN A 298 -1.00 6.83 -32.00
N SER A 299 -1.17 5.56 -32.38
CA SER A 299 -0.88 4.39 -31.56
C SER A 299 0.48 3.76 -31.90
N TYR A 300 1.03 3.01 -30.94
CA TYR A 300 2.20 2.15 -31.13
C TYR A 300 1.93 0.75 -30.58
N HIS A 301 2.68 -0.25 -31.08
CA HIS A 301 2.53 -1.67 -30.72
C HIS A 301 3.87 -2.34 -30.39
N ASN A 302 4.88 -1.58 -29.99
CA ASN A 302 6.21 -2.07 -29.57
C ASN A 302 6.84 -1.13 -28.53
N ARG A 303 7.85 -1.60 -27.85
CA ARG A 303 8.66 -0.83 -26.90
C ARG A 303 9.95 -0.35 -27.51
#